data_efee66af9ce21446d08367915c15705e
#
_entry.id   efee66af9ce21446d08367915c15705e
#
_cell.length_a   1.000
_cell.length_b   1.000
_cell.length_c   1.000
_cell.angle_alpha   90.00
_cell.angle_beta   90.00
_cell.angle_gamma   90.00
#
_symmetry.space_group_name_H-M   'P 1'
#
loop_
_entity.id
_entity.type
_entity.pdbx_description
1 polymer ?
#
loop_
_entity_poly.entity_id
_entity_poly.type
_entity_poly.pdbx_seq_one_letter_code
_entity_poly.pdbx_strand_id
1 'polypeptide(L)'
;MARDYPLSRYRNFGIMAHIDAGKTTCSERILFYTGKSHNIGEVHDGAATMDWMEQEQERGITITSAATTTFWQRQEEPTADATSDTKYRMNIIDSPGHVDFTIEVERSLAVLDGAVAVLDANAGVEPQTETVWRQADRYKVPRIVFVNKMDKIGADFFNCVKMIKDRTGATPAPIQIPIGAETELEGMIDLVTMKEWVWAGEDLGASWEQREIRAELKDLADEWRAHLIETAVEMDDEAMENYLMDGAEPDVDTLRGLIRKGTLAIKFIPVLCGSAFKNKGVQPLLNAVIDY
;
A
#
# COMPACT_ATOMS: atom_id res chain seq x y z
N MET A 1 23.04 18.84 -15.43
CA MET A 1 21.63 19.14 -15.68
C MET A 1 20.94 19.31 -14.34
N ALA A 2 20.16 20.38 -14.18
CA ALA A 2 19.32 20.51 -12.98
C ALA A 2 18.23 19.42 -13.02
N ARG A 3 17.88 18.86 -11.85
CA ARG A 3 16.78 17.89 -11.74
C ARG A 3 15.46 18.63 -11.76
N ASP A 4 14.46 18.09 -12.47
CA ASP A 4 13.11 18.68 -12.55
C ASP A 4 12.36 18.61 -11.21
N TYR A 5 12.74 17.65 -10.34
CA TYR A 5 12.15 17.45 -9.01
C TYR A 5 13.25 17.35 -7.95
N PRO A 6 13.04 17.84 -6.71
CA PRO A 6 13.97 17.63 -5.61
C PRO A 6 13.97 16.14 -5.20
N LEU A 7 15.11 15.62 -4.71
CA LEU A 7 15.24 14.21 -4.31
C LEU A 7 14.21 13.76 -3.27
N SER A 8 13.79 14.66 -2.38
CA SER A 8 12.76 14.39 -1.38
C SER A 8 11.40 14.00 -1.98
N ARG A 9 11.18 14.32 -3.27
CA ARG A 9 9.95 13.99 -4.01
C ARG A 9 10.10 12.82 -4.99
N TYR A 10 11.18 12.04 -4.88
CA TYR A 10 11.33 10.80 -5.63
C TYR A 10 10.89 9.62 -4.77
N ARG A 11 10.21 8.66 -5.39
CA ARG A 11 9.84 7.38 -4.79
C ARG A 11 10.15 6.28 -5.80
N ASN A 12 11.20 5.49 -5.54
CA ASN A 12 11.53 4.31 -6.31
C ASN A 12 11.02 3.10 -5.54
N PHE A 13 9.90 2.55 -5.94
CA PHE A 13 9.31 1.44 -5.20
C PHE A 13 8.98 0.26 -6.09
N GLY A 14 9.08 -0.92 -5.52
CA GLY A 14 8.69 -2.17 -6.15
C GLY A 14 7.37 -2.70 -5.61
N ILE A 15 6.70 -3.53 -6.40
CA ILE A 15 5.53 -4.26 -5.96
C ILE A 15 5.92 -5.72 -5.79
N MET A 16 5.83 -6.21 -4.55
CA MET A 16 6.15 -7.58 -4.14
C MET A 16 4.84 -8.33 -3.87
N ALA A 17 4.67 -9.50 -4.46
CA ALA A 17 3.48 -10.29 -4.25
C ALA A 17 3.77 -11.76 -4.53
N HIS A 18 3.02 -12.68 -3.92
CA HIS A 18 2.96 -14.04 -4.42
C HIS A 18 2.11 -14.11 -5.70
N ILE A 19 2.15 -15.25 -6.38
CA ILE A 19 1.36 -15.50 -7.58
C ILE A 19 -0.12 -15.31 -7.24
N ASP A 20 -0.85 -14.65 -8.14
CA ASP A 20 -2.28 -14.35 -8.00
C ASP A 20 -2.69 -13.43 -6.83
N ALA A 21 -1.78 -12.83 -6.06
CA ALA A 21 -2.16 -11.81 -5.05
C ALA A 21 -2.73 -10.52 -5.68
N GLY A 22 -2.59 -10.36 -6.99
CA GLY A 22 -3.08 -9.19 -7.74
C GLY A 22 -2.03 -8.13 -7.96
N LYS A 23 -0.74 -8.52 -8.08
CA LYS A 23 0.36 -7.62 -8.40
C LYS A 23 0.08 -6.80 -9.66
N THR A 24 -0.13 -7.46 -10.80
CA THR A 24 -0.41 -6.81 -12.09
C THR A 24 -1.66 -5.94 -12.02
N THR A 25 -2.73 -6.40 -11.38
CA THR A 25 -3.95 -5.59 -11.18
C THR A 25 -3.65 -4.32 -10.39
N CYS A 26 -2.88 -4.39 -9.31
CA CYS A 26 -2.48 -3.20 -8.54
C CYS A 26 -1.63 -2.25 -9.38
N SER A 27 -0.64 -2.77 -10.14
CA SER A 27 0.21 -1.98 -11.03
C SER A 27 -0.60 -1.23 -12.08
N GLU A 28 -1.51 -1.92 -12.77
CA GLU A 28 -2.39 -1.32 -13.78
C GLU A 28 -3.31 -0.24 -13.19
N ARG A 29 -3.87 -0.45 -11.98
CA ARG A 29 -4.67 0.58 -11.30
C ARG A 29 -3.84 1.81 -10.91
N ILE A 30 -2.61 1.60 -10.45
CA ILE A 30 -1.68 2.69 -10.17
C ILE A 30 -1.39 3.49 -11.46
N LEU A 31 -1.11 2.82 -12.58
CA LEU A 31 -0.87 3.48 -13.86
C LEU A 31 -2.11 4.26 -14.34
N PHE A 32 -3.29 3.71 -14.16
CA PHE A 32 -4.55 4.37 -14.50
C PHE A 32 -4.78 5.65 -13.67
N TYR A 33 -4.72 5.56 -12.33
CA TYR A 33 -4.94 6.73 -11.46
C TYR A 33 -3.87 7.80 -11.58
N THR A 34 -2.66 7.43 -11.96
CA THR A 34 -1.58 8.40 -12.24
C THR A 34 -1.63 8.99 -13.65
N GLY A 35 -2.64 8.64 -14.46
CA GLY A 35 -2.84 9.15 -15.82
C GLY A 35 -1.81 8.64 -16.84
N LYS A 36 -1.06 7.58 -16.51
CA LYS A 36 -0.11 6.96 -17.41
C LYS A 36 -0.77 6.04 -18.43
N SER A 37 -1.83 5.34 -18.02
CA SER A 37 -2.70 4.55 -18.89
C SER A 37 -4.08 5.22 -19.01
N HIS A 38 -4.66 5.22 -20.19
CA HIS A 38 -6.02 5.75 -20.43
C HIS A 38 -7.09 4.69 -20.28
N ASN A 39 -6.71 3.41 -20.35
CA ASN A 39 -7.60 2.27 -20.15
C ASN A 39 -7.13 1.46 -18.96
N ILE A 40 -8.08 0.89 -18.24
CA ILE A 40 -7.78 -0.11 -17.22
C ILE A 40 -7.48 -1.42 -17.97
N GLY A 41 -6.19 -1.80 -18.02
CA GLY A 41 -5.79 -3.09 -18.54
C GLY A 41 -6.29 -4.20 -17.63
N GLU A 42 -7.07 -5.13 -18.16
CA GLU A 42 -7.45 -6.36 -17.45
C GLU A 42 -6.46 -7.46 -17.83
N VAL A 43 -5.91 -8.14 -16.80
CA VAL A 43 -4.95 -9.24 -17.01
C VAL A 43 -5.55 -10.37 -17.86
N HIS A 44 -6.86 -10.61 -17.71
CA HIS A 44 -7.58 -11.64 -18.45
C HIS A 44 -7.78 -11.33 -19.94
N ASP A 45 -7.68 -10.05 -20.32
CA ASP A 45 -7.85 -9.62 -21.72
C ASP A 45 -6.51 -9.41 -22.44
N GLY A 46 -5.38 -9.72 -21.78
CA GLY A 46 -4.03 -9.54 -22.36
C GLY A 46 -3.66 -8.07 -22.63
N ALA A 47 -4.34 -7.13 -21.98
CA ALA A 47 -4.20 -5.69 -22.19
C ALA A 47 -3.34 -4.98 -21.12
N ALA A 48 -2.60 -5.73 -20.30
CA ALA A 48 -1.76 -5.17 -19.24
C ALA A 48 -0.56 -4.43 -19.81
N THR A 49 -0.37 -3.17 -19.41
CA THR A 49 0.69 -2.28 -19.92
C THR A 49 2.08 -2.67 -19.40
N MET A 50 2.15 -3.27 -18.20
CA MET A 50 3.42 -3.67 -17.57
C MET A 50 3.92 -5.02 -18.09
N ASP A 51 3.04 -5.93 -18.49
CA ASP A 51 3.37 -7.22 -19.09
C ASP A 51 3.46 -7.04 -20.61
N TRP A 52 4.60 -6.52 -21.09
CA TRP A 52 4.79 -6.16 -22.50
C TRP A 52 5.22 -7.32 -23.41
N MET A 53 5.68 -8.42 -22.84
CA MET A 53 6.05 -9.62 -23.58
C MET A 53 4.83 -10.51 -23.82
N GLU A 54 4.71 -11.06 -25.03
CA GLU A 54 3.64 -12.00 -25.40
C GLU A 54 3.54 -13.18 -24.42
N GLN A 55 4.69 -13.70 -23.94
CA GLN A 55 4.76 -14.79 -22.97
C GLN A 55 4.29 -14.38 -21.57
N GLU A 56 4.45 -13.11 -21.18
CA GLU A 56 3.93 -12.57 -19.92
C GLU A 56 2.42 -12.47 -20.00
N GLN A 57 1.89 -11.97 -21.12
CA GLN A 57 0.45 -11.83 -21.36
C GLN A 57 -0.26 -13.20 -21.44
N GLU A 58 0.33 -14.18 -22.14
CA GLU A 58 -0.23 -15.53 -22.25
C GLU A 58 -0.27 -16.27 -20.90
N ARG A 59 0.74 -16.07 -20.05
CA ARG A 59 0.86 -16.77 -18.77
C ARG A 59 0.33 -16.00 -17.57
N GLY A 60 0.05 -14.70 -17.74
CA GLY A 60 -0.39 -13.80 -16.66
C GLY A 60 0.66 -13.61 -15.56
N ILE A 61 1.96 -13.76 -15.89
CA ILE A 61 3.07 -13.60 -14.95
C ILE A 61 4.12 -12.64 -15.49
N THR A 62 4.70 -11.80 -14.65
CA THR A 62 5.83 -10.93 -15.00
C THR A 62 7.10 -11.76 -15.06
N ILE A 63 7.81 -11.69 -16.17
CA ILE A 63 9.09 -12.40 -16.41
C ILE A 63 10.27 -11.43 -16.32
N THR A 64 10.12 -10.24 -16.91
CA THR A 64 11.19 -9.23 -17.00
C THR A 64 10.88 -8.04 -16.10
N SER A 65 11.89 -7.51 -15.41
CA SER A 65 11.71 -6.29 -14.61
C SER A 65 11.44 -5.09 -15.52
N ALA A 66 10.34 -4.41 -15.30
CA ALA A 66 9.96 -3.18 -16.00
C ALA A 66 10.00 -1.99 -15.03
N ALA A 67 10.47 -0.83 -15.52
CA ALA A 67 10.46 0.40 -14.74
C ALA A 67 9.60 1.45 -15.43
N THR A 68 8.58 1.93 -14.76
CA THR A 68 7.68 2.95 -15.29
C THR A 68 7.65 4.18 -14.39
N THR A 69 7.83 5.35 -14.98
CA THR A 69 7.73 6.62 -14.26
C THR A 69 6.31 7.16 -14.33
N THR A 70 5.78 7.50 -13.18
CA THR A 70 4.48 8.16 -13.02
C THR A 70 4.58 9.34 -12.05
N PHE A 71 3.48 10.08 -11.91
CA PHE A 71 3.43 11.25 -11.03
C PHE A 71 2.16 11.17 -10.19
N TRP A 72 2.30 11.41 -8.89
CA TRP A 72 1.17 11.43 -7.97
C TRP A 72 1.23 12.66 -7.08
N GLN A 73 0.08 13.21 -6.81
CA GLN A 73 -0.12 14.22 -5.79
C GLN A 73 -1.03 13.62 -4.73
N ARG A 74 -0.71 13.86 -3.47
CA ARG A 74 -1.53 13.41 -2.36
C ARG A 74 -2.95 13.94 -2.51
N GLN A 75 -3.91 13.04 -2.46
CA GLN A 75 -5.33 13.37 -2.50
C GLN A 75 -5.88 13.22 -1.09
N GLU A 76 -6.38 14.32 -0.56
CA GLU A 76 -7.12 14.36 0.71
C GLU A 76 -8.62 14.58 0.46
N GLU A 77 -8.96 15.11 -0.72
CA GLU A 77 -10.33 15.31 -1.19
C GLU A 77 -10.41 15.01 -2.70
N PRO A 78 -11.59 14.55 -3.20
CA PRO A 78 -11.77 14.21 -4.62
C PRO A 78 -11.48 15.36 -5.60
N THR A 79 -11.54 16.60 -5.12
CA THR A 79 -11.47 17.82 -5.95
C THR A 79 -10.23 18.67 -5.71
N ALA A 80 -9.19 18.14 -5.01
CA ALA A 80 -7.99 18.90 -4.75
C ALA A 80 -7.29 19.30 -6.06
N ASP A 81 -7.23 20.60 -6.34
CA ASP A 81 -6.55 21.16 -7.52
C ASP A 81 -5.06 20.81 -7.51
N ALA A 82 -4.64 20.07 -8.53
CA ALA A 82 -3.28 19.60 -8.70
C ALA A 82 -2.34 20.73 -9.10
N THR A 83 -1.72 21.42 -8.13
CA THR A 83 -0.62 22.34 -8.42
C THR A 83 0.66 21.55 -8.65
N SER A 84 1.46 21.93 -9.66
CA SER A 84 2.69 21.22 -10.03
C SER A 84 3.73 21.10 -8.90
N ASP A 85 3.67 22.01 -7.92
CA ASP A 85 4.64 22.10 -6.82
C ASP A 85 4.50 21.03 -5.73
N THR A 86 3.41 20.23 -5.76
CA THR A 86 3.15 19.18 -4.77
C THR A 86 3.23 17.77 -5.34
N LYS A 87 3.57 17.61 -6.64
CA LYS A 87 3.68 16.30 -7.28
C LYS A 87 4.95 15.56 -6.88
N TYR A 88 4.81 14.27 -6.64
CA TYR A 88 5.89 13.32 -6.46
C TYR A 88 6.15 12.57 -7.75
N ARG A 89 7.42 12.36 -8.08
CA ARG A 89 7.83 11.47 -9.14
C ARG A 89 7.98 10.06 -8.57
N MET A 90 7.20 9.15 -9.10
CA MET A 90 7.17 7.75 -8.66
C MET A 90 7.72 6.88 -9.78
N ASN A 91 8.73 6.09 -9.49
CA ASN A 91 9.25 5.08 -10.39
C ASN A 91 8.82 3.72 -9.83
N ILE A 92 7.92 3.08 -10.55
CA ILE A 92 7.44 1.73 -10.23
C ILE A 92 8.40 0.75 -10.88
N ILE A 93 9.00 -0.11 -10.08
CA ILE A 93 9.88 -1.17 -10.54
C ILE A 93 9.11 -2.48 -10.34
N ASP A 94 8.55 -2.99 -11.43
CA ASP A 94 7.88 -4.26 -11.42
C ASP A 94 8.90 -5.39 -11.55
N SER A 95 8.90 -6.32 -10.63
CA SER A 95 9.82 -7.45 -10.59
C SER A 95 9.05 -8.76 -10.66
N PRO A 96 9.63 -9.81 -11.27
CA PRO A 96 9.02 -11.13 -11.29
C PRO A 96 8.65 -11.59 -9.88
N GLY A 97 7.44 -12.12 -9.72
CA GLY A 97 6.96 -12.67 -8.43
C GLY A 97 7.32 -14.14 -8.23
N HIS A 98 7.97 -14.77 -9.20
CA HIS A 98 8.27 -16.20 -9.18
C HIS A 98 9.63 -16.50 -8.53
N VAL A 99 9.70 -17.55 -7.74
CA VAL A 99 10.95 -17.99 -7.05
C VAL A 99 12.07 -18.35 -8.01
N ASP A 100 11.75 -18.69 -9.27
CA ASP A 100 12.74 -19.05 -10.29
C ASP A 100 13.55 -17.84 -10.78
N PHE A 101 13.08 -16.62 -10.55
CA PHE A 101 13.73 -15.38 -10.98
C PHE A 101 14.44 -14.65 -9.84
N THR A 102 15.13 -15.38 -8.98
CA THR A 102 15.78 -14.85 -7.77
C THR A 102 16.77 -13.72 -8.05
N ILE A 103 17.52 -13.79 -9.14
CA ILE A 103 18.54 -12.81 -9.51
C ILE A 103 17.89 -11.48 -9.96
N GLU A 104 16.81 -11.55 -10.72
CA GLU A 104 16.05 -10.39 -11.18
C GLU A 104 15.39 -9.67 -10.00
N VAL A 105 14.83 -10.44 -9.05
CA VAL A 105 14.25 -9.90 -7.81
C VAL A 105 15.34 -9.23 -6.97
N GLU A 106 16.50 -9.86 -6.77
CA GLU A 106 17.60 -9.28 -6.01
C GLU A 106 18.15 -7.98 -6.65
N ARG A 107 18.27 -7.94 -7.97
CA ARG A 107 18.69 -6.72 -8.69
C ARG A 107 17.68 -5.59 -8.52
N SER A 108 16.41 -5.92 -8.59
CA SER A 108 15.33 -4.94 -8.36
C SER A 108 15.37 -4.40 -6.94
N LEU A 109 15.47 -5.27 -5.93
CA LEU A 109 15.54 -4.88 -4.52
C LEU A 109 16.71 -3.95 -4.20
N ALA A 110 17.85 -4.11 -4.89
CA ALA A 110 19.05 -3.28 -4.66
C ALA A 110 18.89 -1.81 -5.06
N VAL A 111 17.88 -1.47 -5.86
CA VAL A 111 17.63 -0.11 -6.36
C VAL A 111 16.36 0.53 -5.80
N LEU A 112 15.60 -0.20 -4.97
CA LEU A 112 14.36 0.28 -4.37
C LEU A 112 14.63 1.16 -3.15
N ASP A 113 13.88 2.26 -3.04
CA ASP A 113 13.77 3.07 -1.84
C ASP A 113 12.75 2.46 -0.86
N GLY A 114 11.82 1.67 -1.36
CA GLY A 114 10.80 0.98 -0.60
C GLY A 114 10.02 -0.02 -1.45
N ALA A 115 9.12 -0.77 -0.84
CA ALA A 115 8.29 -1.74 -1.52
C ALA A 115 6.84 -1.75 -1.02
N VAL A 116 5.92 -2.12 -1.89
CA VAL A 116 4.55 -2.47 -1.56
C VAL A 116 4.42 -3.99 -1.62
N ALA A 117 4.19 -4.61 -0.46
CA ALA A 117 3.90 -6.04 -0.39
C ALA A 117 2.38 -6.26 -0.51
N VAL A 118 1.95 -6.89 -1.58
CA VAL A 118 0.53 -7.18 -1.82
C VAL A 118 0.21 -8.58 -1.34
N LEU A 119 -0.76 -8.69 -0.43
CA LEU A 119 -1.27 -9.96 0.09
C LEU A 119 -2.69 -10.20 -0.41
N ASP A 120 -3.04 -11.45 -0.66
CA ASP A 120 -4.43 -11.85 -0.87
C ASP A 120 -5.14 -11.94 0.49
N ALA A 121 -6.26 -11.24 0.66
CA ALA A 121 -6.99 -11.19 1.93
C ALA A 121 -7.51 -12.56 2.41
N ASN A 122 -7.65 -13.51 1.50
CA ASN A 122 -8.07 -14.88 1.83
C ASN A 122 -6.86 -15.78 2.18
N ALA A 123 -5.78 -15.71 1.39
CA ALA A 123 -4.61 -16.57 1.56
C ALA A 123 -3.61 -16.04 2.62
N GLY A 124 -3.55 -14.72 2.81
CA GLY A 124 -2.62 -14.06 3.71
C GLY A 124 -1.17 -14.20 3.31
N VAL A 125 -0.30 -14.52 4.26
CA VAL A 125 1.14 -14.73 4.03
C VAL A 125 1.39 -16.16 3.57
N GLU A 126 1.88 -16.33 2.36
CA GLU A 126 2.22 -17.63 1.77
C GLU A 126 3.75 -17.87 1.75
N PRO A 127 4.22 -19.10 1.51
CA PRO A 127 5.66 -19.42 1.50
C PRO A 127 6.48 -18.56 0.51
N GLN A 128 5.90 -18.20 -0.64
CA GLN A 128 6.55 -17.30 -1.59
C GLN A 128 6.68 -15.88 -1.02
N THR A 129 5.65 -15.40 -0.32
CA THR A 129 5.70 -14.12 0.40
C THR A 129 6.84 -14.11 1.42
N GLU A 130 6.99 -15.17 2.22
CA GLU A 130 8.07 -15.29 3.19
C GLU A 130 9.46 -15.25 2.52
N THR A 131 9.59 -15.85 1.34
CA THR A 131 10.87 -15.86 0.60
C THR A 131 11.26 -14.47 0.15
N VAL A 132 10.32 -13.74 -0.51
CA VAL A 132 10.56 -12.37 -0.99
C VAL A 132 10.74 -11.41 0.20
N TRP A 133 10.04 -11.67 1.31
CA TRP A 133 10.17 -10.90 2.54
C TRP A 133 11.56 -10.97 3.12
N ARG A 134 12.14 -12.20 3.24
CA ARG A 134 13.52 -12.39 3.71
C ARG A 134 14.55 -11.74 2.80
N GLN A 135 14.31 -11.74 1.49
CA GLN A 135 15.16 -11.01 0.54
C GLN A 135 15.09 -9.50 0.81
N ALA A 136 13.90 -8.93 0.97
CA ALA A 136 13.74 -7.52 1.28
C ALA A 136 14.39 -7.14 2.62
N ASP A 137 14.34 -8.01 3.65
CA ASP A 137 15.04 -7.82 4.91
C ASP A 137 16.56 -7.79 4.72
N ARG A 138 17.09 -8.72 3.91
CA ARG A 138 18.53 -8.78 3.59
C ARG A 138 19.02 -7.49 2.94
N TYR A 139 18.23 -6.91 2.04
CA TYR A 139 18.54 -5.65 1.36
C TYR A 139 18.09 -4.41 2.14
N LYS A 140 17.49 -4.59 3.32
CA LYS A 140 16.98 -3.52 4.17
C LYS A 140 16.01 -2.59 3.44
N VAL A 141 15.12 -3.17 2.63
CA VAL A 141 14.10 -2.42 1.89
C VAL A 141 12.90 -2.16 2.82
N PRO A 142 12.62 -0.89 3.14
CA PRO A 142 11.39 -0.52 3.85
C PRO A 142 10.17 -0.93 3.04
N ARG A 143 9.08 -1.26 3.72
CA ARG A 143 7.87 -1.71 3.00
C ARG A 143 6.60 -1.32 3.71
N ILE A 144 5.55 -1.22 2.91
CA ILE A 144 4.17 -1.16 3.36
C ILE A 144 3.44 -2.39 2.83
N VAL A 145 2.38 -2.82 3.51
CA VAL A 145 1.57 -3.95 3.09
C VAL A 145 0.22 -3.47 2.59
N PHE A 146 -0.24 -4.00 1.48
CA PHE A 146 -1.58 -3.82 0.95
C PHE A 146 -2.30 -5.16 0.93
N VAL A 147 -3.27 -5.34 1.84
CA VAL A 147 -4.16 -6.51 1.87
C VAL A 147 -5.22 -6.31 0.81
N ASN A 148 -5.01 -6.97 -0.32
CA ASN A 148 -5.79 -6.87 -1.54
C ASN A 148 -6.90 -7.93 -1.58
N LYS A 149 -7.85 -7.75 -2.48
CA LYS A 149 -8.96 -8.67 -2.72
C LYS A 149 -9.91 -8.81 -1.53
N MET A 150 -10.10 -7.73 -0.80
CA MET A 150 -11.06 -7.66 0.30
C MET A 150 -12.53 -7.93 -0.15
N ASP A 151 -12.78 -7.92 -1.46
CA ASP A 151 -14.06 -8.26 -2.10
C ASP A 151 -14.28 -9.75 -2.32
N LYS A 152 -13.28 -10.59 -2.11
CA LYS A 152 -13.40 -12.05 -2.28
C LYS A 152 -14.00 -12.72 -1.06
N ILE A 153 -14.74 -13.82 -1.33
CA ILE A 153 -15.28 -14.70 -0.28
C ILE A 153 -14.12 -15.27 0.55
N GLY A 154 -14.23 -15.18 1.87
CA GLY A 154 -13.20 -15.62 2.82
C GLY A 154 -12.13 -14.56 3.09
N ALA A 155 -12.29 -13.32 2.63
CA ALA A 155 -11.38 -12.23 2.93
C ALA A 155 -11.39 -11.89 4.42
N ASP A 156 -10.22 -11.94 5.05
CA ASP A 156 -10.02 -11.62 6.47
C ASP A 156 -8.77 -10.77 6.67
N PHE A 157 -8.98 -9.46 6.81
CA PHE A 157 -7.92 -8.49 7.04
C PHE A 157 -7.15 -8.76 8.34
N PHE A 158 -7.87 -9.00 9.43
CA PHE A 158 -7.25 -9.15 10.76
C PHE A 158 -6.45 -10.44 10.87
N ASN A 159 -6.89 -11.50 10.21
CA ASN A 159 -6.08 -12.71 10.07
C ASN A 159 -4.80 -12.46 9.27
N CYS A 160 -4.86 -11.67 8.19
CA CYS A 160 -3.66 -11.28 7.44
C CYS A 160 -2.67 -10.49 8.32
N VAL A 161 -3.15 -9.53 9.12
CA VAL A 161 -2.32 -8.78 10.08
C VAL A 161 -1.64 -9.73 11.07
N LYS A 162 -2.39 -10.68 11.62
CA LYS A 162 -1.84 -11.71 12.51
C LYS A 162 -0.80 -12.58 11.81
N MET A 163 -1.07 -13.04 10.57
CA MET A 163 -0.13 -13.86 9.81
C MET A 163 1.18 -13.12 9.49
N ILE A 164 1.15 -11.81 9.24
CA ILE A 164 2.37 -11.01 9.08
C ILE A 164 3.25 -11.17 10.31
N LYS A 165 2.70 -10.97 11.50
CA LYS A 165 3.45 -11.14 12.76
C LYS A 165 3.97 -12.56 12.94
N ASP A 166 3.10 -13.55 12.80
CA ASP A 166 3.40 -14.93 13.14
C ASP A 166 4.39 -15.59 12.17
N ARG A 167 4.33 -15.26 10.87
CA ARG A 167 5.14 -15.90 9.84
C ARG A 167 6.41 -15.13 9.45
N THR A 168 6.37 -13.81 9.54
CA THR A 168 7.51 -12.98 9.14
C THR A 168 8.31 -12.45 10.32
N GLY A 169 7.73 -12.47 11.53
CA GLY A 169 8.32 -11.88 12.73
C GLY A 169 8.30 -10.34 12.73
N ALA A 170 7.72 -9.71 11.71
CA ALA A 170 7.59 -8.26 11.64
C ALA A 170 6.46 -7.76 12.56
N THR A 171 6.54 -6.49 12.95
CA THR A 171 5.47 -5.80 13.69
C THR A 171 4.54 -5.11 12.69
N PRO A 172 3.32 -5.63 12.44
CA PRO A 172 2.36 -4.95 11.59
C PRO A 172 1.75 -3.75 12.33
N ALA A 173 1.63 -2.64 11.65
CA ALA A 173 0.96 -1.44 12.14
C ALA A 173 -0.18 -1.06 11.17
N PRO A 174 -1.40 -1.56 11.38
CA PRO A 174 -2.54 -1.16 10.56
C PRO A 174 -2.74 0.35 10.62
N ILE A 175 -2.68 1.00 9.47
CA ILE A 175 -3.01 2.42 9.30
C ILE A 175 -4.41 2.61 8.72
N GLN A 176 -5.01 1.49 8.31
CA GLN A 176 -6.40 1.40 7.84
C GLN A 176 -7.02 0.10 8.33
N ILE A 177 -8.33 0.13 8.52
CA ILE A 177 -9.16 -1.07 8.73
C ILE A 177 -10.32 -1.07 7.72
N PRO A 178 -10.77 -2.24 7.24
CA PRO A 178 -11.84 -2.30 6.24
C PRO A 178 -13.20 -1.96 6.84
N ILE A 179 -14.08 -1.40 5.99
CA ILE A 179 -15.51 -1.26 6.26
C ILE A 179 -16.22 -2.35 5.44
N GLY A 180 -16.64 -3.39 6.13
CA GLY A 180 -17.16 -4.59 5.49
C GLY A 180 -16.07 -5.47 4.87
N ALA A 181 -16.50 -6.58 4.31
CA ALA A 181 -15.66 -7.53 3.57
C ALA A 181 -16.50 -8.24 2.52
N GLU A 182 -15.86 -8.91 1.58
CA GLU A 182 -16.53 -9.66 0.52
C GLU A 182 -17.45 -8.74 -0.31
N THR A 183 -18.72 -9.15 -0.48
CA THR A 183 -19.72 -8.36 -1.20
C THR A 183 -20.13 -7.07 -0.50
N GLU A 184 -19.91 -7.01 0.83
CA GLU A 184 -20.25 -5.89 1.68
C GLU A 184 -19.08 -4.90 1.86
N LEU A 185 -18.00 -5.05 1.10
CA LEU A 185 -16.88 -4.12 1.15
C LEU A 185 -17.31 -2.74 0.65
N GLU A 186 -17.47 -1.79 1.55
CA GLU A 186 -17.82 -0.40 1.23
C GLU A 186 -16.57 0.48 1.03
N GLY A 187 -15.57 0.29 1.88
CA GLY A 187 -14.37 1.13 1.91
C GLY A 187 -13.44 0.78 3.06
N MET A 188 -12.84 1.80 3.68
CA MET A 188 -11.94 1.66 4.81
C MET A 188 -12.00 2.86 5.74
N ILE A 189 -11.59 2.65 6.99
CA ILE A 189 -11.33 3.70 7.96
C ILE A 189 -9.84 4.01 7.93
N ASP A 190 -9.48 5.24 7.72
CA ASP A 190 -8.13 5.75 7.88
C ASP A 190 -7.90 6.08 9.37
N LEU A 191 -7.04 5.30 10.01
CA LEU A 191 -6.73 5.45 11.43
C LEU A 191 -5.83 6.66 11.73
N VAL A 192 -5.19 7.24 10.72
CA VAL A 192 -4.34 8.43 10.89
C VAL A 192 -5.18 9.69 10.94
N THR A 193 -6.20 9.80 10.09
CA THR A 193 -7.09 10.96 10.03
C THR A 193 -8.43 10.75 10.75
N MET A 194 -8.74 9.52 11.14
CA MET A 194 -10.01 9.10 11.73
C MET A 194 -11.22 9.47 10.86
N LYS A 195 -11.12 9.09 9.59
CA LYS A 195 -12.17 9.31 8.59
C LYS A 195 -12.47 7.99 7.87
N GLU A 196 -13.74 7.83 7.48
CA GLU A 196 -14.12 6.79 6.51
C GLU A 196 -13.79 7.25 5.09
N TRP A 197 -13.21 6.36 4.30
CA TRP A 197 -13.09 6.48 2.86
C TRP A 197 -14.03 5.48 2.21
N VAL A 198 -15.03 5.97 1.49
CA VAL A 198 -16.09 5.14 0.90
C VAL A 198 -16.17 5.39 -0.60
N TRP A 199 -16.26 4.33 -1.35
CA TRP A 199 -16.46 4.37 -2.80
C TRP A 199 -17.91 4.08 -3.12
N ALA A 200 -18.62 5.10 -3.64
CA ALA A 200 -20.01 5.00 -4.05
C ALA A 200 -20.06 5.01 -5.57
N GLY A 201 -20.36 3.87 -6.20
CA GLY A 201 -20.62 3.82 -7.64
C GLY A 201 -19.76 2.84 -8.43
N GLU A 202 -20.10 2.70 -9.73
CA GLU A 202 -19.42 1.83 -10.70
C GLU A 202 -18.49 2.64 -11.65
N ASP A 203 -18.02 3.82 -11.23
CA ASP A 203 -17.24 4.76 -12.03
C ASP A 203 -15.73 4.49 -12.00
N LEU A 204 -15.34 3.23 -11.92
CA LEU A 204 -13.94 2.80 -11.87
C LEU A 204 -13.17 3.40 -10.70
N GLY A 205 -13.86 3.69 -9.58
CA GLY A 205 -13.27 4.22 -8.36
C GLY A 205 -12.87 5.70 -8.44
N ALA A 206 -13.36 6.44 -9.45
CA ALA A 206 -13.11 7.87 -9.57
C ALA A 206 -13.83 8.68 -8.49
N SER A 207 -15.02 8.21 -8.08
CA SER A 207 -15.80 8.86 -7.01
C SER A 207 -15.60 8.15 -5.68
N TRP A 208 -15.07 8.89 -4.74
CA TRP A 208 -14.95 8.48 -3.35
C TRP A 208 -15.22 9.70 -2.46
N GLU A 209 -15.61 9.44 -1.23
CA GLU A 209 -15.85 10.48 -0.26
C GLU A 209 -15.18 10.15 1.08
N GLN A 210 -14.76 11.19 1.79
CA GLN A 210 -14.40 11.10 3.19
C GLN A 210 -15.57 11.55 4.04
N ARG A 211 -15.86 10.80 5.09
CA ARG A 211 -16.90 11.15 6.05
C ARG A 211 -16.50 10.80 7.48
N GLU A 212 -17.26 11.30 8.45
CA GLU A 212 -17.07 10.92 9.84
C GLU A 212 -17.35 9.44 10.05
N ILE A 213 -16.59 8.81 10.96
CA ILE A 213 -16.75 7.40 11.30
C ILE A 213 -18.14 7.20 11.89
N ARG A 214 -18.90 6.27 11.34
CA ARG A 214 -20.22 5.90 11.82
C ARG A 214 -20.13 5.27 13.22
N ALA A 215 -21.17 5.52 14.05
CA ALA A 215 -21.15 5.17 15.47
C ALA A 215 -20.84 3.69 15.76
N GLU A 216 -21.34 2.77 14.92
CA GLU A 216 -21.13 1.33 15.06
C GLU A 216 -19.69 0.87 14.83
N LEU A 217 -18.87 1.67 14.16
CA LEU A 217 -17.47 1.35 13.86
C LEU A 217 -16.48 2.13 14.74
N LYS A 218 -16.98 3.07 15.52
CA LYS A 218 -16.14 3.99 16.27
C LYS A 218 -15.29 3.28 17.31
N ASP A 219 -15.85 2.37 18.10
CA ASP A 219 -15.11 1.65 19.13
C ASP A 219 -13.97 0.81 18.54
N LEU A 220 -14.22 0.15 17.40
CA LEU A 220 -13.21 -0.62 16.68
C LEU A 220 -12.11 0.30 16.13
N ALA A 221 -12.50 1.45 15.59
CA ALA A 221 -11.54 2.42 15.05
C ALA A 221 -10.66 3.01 16.17
N ASP A 222 -11.26 3.36 17.32
CA ASP A 222 -10.54 3.89 18.47
C ASP A 222 -9.55 2.86 19.03
N GLU A 223 -9.93 1.57 19.12
CA GLU A 223 -9.05 0.48 19.53
C GLU A 223 -7.82 0.36 18.60
N TRP A 224 -8.05 0.28 17.29
CA TRP A 224 -6.95 0.14 16.33
C TRP A 224 -6.10 1.40 16.21
N ARG A 225 -6.70 2.58 16.39
CA ARG A 225 -5.94 3.82 16.48
C ARG A 225 -5.01 3.84 17.69
N ALA A 226 -5.48 3.41 18.86
CA ALA A 226 -4.64 3.32 20.04
C ALA A 226 -3.42 2.41 19.80
N HIS A 227 -3.62 1.22 19.18
CA HIS A 227 -2.52 0.34 18.81
C HIS A 227 -1.54 0.97 17.82
N LEU A 228 -2.04 1.73 16.86
CA LEU A 228 -1.19 2.45 15.90
C LEU A 228 -0.34 3.51 16.61
N ILE A 229 -0.96 4.31 17.49
CA ILE A 229 -0.26 5.36 18.23
C ILE A 229 0.79 4.75 19.16
N GLU A 230 0.43 3.73 19.95
CA GLU A 230 1.37 3.02 20.83
C GLU A 230 2.60 2.54 20.06
N THR A 231 2.41 1.96 18.88
CA THR A 231 3.51 1.50 18.04
C THR A 231 4.33 2.65 17.46
N ALA A 232 3.67 3.74 17.07
CA ALA A 232 4.32 4.86 16.39
C ALA A 232 5.13 5.76 17.35
N VAL A 233 4.64 6.01 18.56
CA VAL A 233 5.32 6.89 19.53
C VAL A 233 6.63 6.30 20.04
N GLU A 234 6.85 4.98 19.96
CA GLU A 234 8.14 4.35 20.24
C GLU A 234 9.29 4.90 19.38
N MET A 235 8.98 5.61 18.30
CA MET A 235 9.98 6.19 17.41
C MET A 235 10.52 7.54 17.88
N ASP A 236 9.96 8.13 18.94
CA ASP A 236 10.34 9.44 19.46
C ASP A 236 10.08 9.55 20.95
N ASP A 237 11.14 9.84 21.72
CA ASP A 237 11.09 9.83 23.19
C ASP A 237 10.12 10.90 23.74
N GLU A 238 10.06 12.08 23.12
CA GLU A 238 9.17 13.17 23.52
C GLU A 238 7.70 12.82 23.21
N ALA A 239 7.43 12.26 22.05
CA ALA A 239 6.09 11.80 21.68
C ALA A 239 5.61 10.68 22.60
N MET A 240 6.50 9.74 22.95
CA MET A 240 6.21 8.65 23.88
C MET A 240 5.93 9.17 25.29
N GLU A 241 6.74 10.11 25.80
CA GLU A 241 6.55 10.72 27.11
C GLU A 241 5.19 11.43 27.20
N ASN A 242 4.87 12.29 26.21
CA ASN A 242 3.61 13.01 26.16
C ASN A 242 2.40 12.06 26.12
N TYR A 243 2.49 10.98 25.34
CA TYR A 243 1.41 10.01 25.26
C TYR A 243 1.22 9.22 26.57
N LEU A 244 2.31 8.78 27.21
CA LEU A 244 2.25 7.98 28.43
C LEU A 244 1.88 8.81 29.68
N MET A 245 2.35 10.06 29.77
CA MET A 245 2.14 10.89 30.98
C MET A 245 0.80 11.64 30.92
N ASP A 246 0.48 12.19 29.77
CA ASP A 246 -0.66 13.11 29.60
C ASP A 246 -1.82 12.49 28.79
N GLY A 247 -1.63 11.30 28.19
CA GLY A 247 -2.58 10.71 27.26
C GLY A 247 -2.75 11.54 25.98
N ALA A 248 -1.78 12.41 25.68
CA ALA A 248 -1.85 13.31 24.53
C ALA A 248 -1.50 12.56 23.24
N GLU A 249 -2.50 12.39 22.36
CA GLU A 249 -2.25 11.82 21.04
C GLU A 249 -1.46 12.81 20.16
N PRO A 250 -0.49 12.31 19.35
CA PRO A 250 0.16 13.14 18.35
C PRO A 250 -0.85 13.65 17.32
N ASP A 251 -0.67 14.86 16.83
CA ASP A 251 -1.44 15.36 15.70
C ASP A 251 -1.16 14.54 14.43
N VAL A 252 -1.98 14.75 13.39
CA VAL A 252 -1.93 13.95 12.16
C VAL A 252 -0.56 14.02 11.47
N ASP A 253 0.06 15.20 11.43
CA ASP A 253 1.34 15.38 10.74
C ASP A 253 2.50 14.78 11.54
N THR A 254 2.47 14.92 12.86
CA THR A 254 3.40 14.25 13.78
C THR A 254 3.26 12.74 13.68
N LEU A 255 2.03 12.20 13.71
CA LEU A 255 1.78 10.77 13.59
C LEU A 255 2.29 10.22 12.25
N ARG A 256 2.06 10.92 11.14
CA ARG A 256 2.63 10.58 9.82
C ARG A 256 4.15 10.54 9.85
N GLY A 257 4.77 11.53 10.48
CA GLY A 257 6.22 11.60 10.65
C GLY A 257 6.77 10.40 11.43
N LEU A 258 6.11 10.01 12.51
CA LEU A 258 6.48 8.85 13.33
C LEU A 258 6.31 7.54 12.55
N ILE A 259 5.19 7.37 11.85
CA ILE A 259 4.95 6.19 10.99
C ILE A 259 6.04 6.09 9.92
N ARG A 260 6.37 7.19 9.24
CA ARG A 260 7.45 7.23 8.26
C ARG A 260 8.79 6.84 8.88
N LYS A 261 9.14 7.40 10.04
CA LYS A 261 10.40 7.10 10.75
C LYS A 261 10.50 5.61 11.09
N GLY A 262 9.42 5.01 11.60
CA GLY A 262 9.35 3.59 11.91
C GLY A 262 9.42 2.69 10.68
N THR A 263 8.74 3.05 9.59
CA THR A 263 8.76 2.33 8.32
C THR A 263 10.17 2.31 7.72
N LEU A 264 10.82 3.47 7.61
CA LEU A 264 12.18 3.59 7.06
C LEU A 264 13.24 2.89 7.93
N ALA A 265 13.01 2.83 9.25
CA ALA A 265 13.85 2.09 10.18
C ALA A 265 13.52 0.59 10.24
N ILE A 266 12.51 0.12 9.50
CA ILE A 266 12.02 -1.27 9.49
C ILE A 266 11.67 -1.76 10.91
N LYS A 267 11.15 -0.87 11.75
CA LYS A 267 10.72 -1.22 13.10
C LYS A 267 9.33 -1.83 13.11
N PHE A 268 8.46 -1.29 12.28
CA PHE A 268 7.13 -1.80 12.03
C PHE A 268 6.73 -1.55 10.57
N ILE A 269 5.64 -2.16 10.16
CA ILE A 269 5.22 -2.18 8.76
C ILE A 269 3.78 -1.67 8.68
N PRO A 270 3.53 -0.52 8.03
CA PRO A 270 2.18 -0.04 7.80
C PRO A 270 1.36 -1.03 6.98
N VAL A 271 0.13 -1.30 7.40
CA VAL A 271 -0.78 -2.21 6.72
C VAL A 271 -2.03 -1.45 6.28
N LEU A 272 -2.33 -1.57 5.00
CA LEU A 272 -3.50 -1.02 4.32
C LEU A 272 -4.38 -2.16 3.79
N CYS A 273 -5.61 -1.83 3.41
CA CYS A 273 -6.54 -2.79 2.82
C CYS A 273 -7.29 -2.22 1.62
N GLY A 274 -7.81 -3.10 0.78
CA GLY A 274 -8.63 -2.72 -0.35
C GLY A 274 -8.89 -3.84 -1.35
N SER A 275 -9.42 -3.45 -2.50
CA SER A 275 -9.59 -4.31 -3.67
C SER A 275 -9.18 -3.56 -4.92
N ALA A 276 -8.04 -3.91 -5.49
CA ALA A 276 -7.59 -3.33 -6.75
C ALA A 276 -8.58 -3.64 -7.88
N PHE A 277 -9.17 -4.83 -7.89
CA PHE A 277 -10.17 -5.22 -8.88
C PHE A 277 -11.45 -4.36 -8.81
N LYS A 278 -11.92 -4.07 -7.60
CA LYS A 278 -13.07 -3.19 -7.36
C LYS A 278 -12.72 -1.71 -7.31
N ASN A 279 -11.46 -1.35 -7.61
CA ASN A 279 -10.97 0.02 -7.62
C ASN A 279 -11.09 0.75 -6.26
N LYS A 280 -11.05 0.02 -5.14
CA LYS A 280 -11.16 0.56 -3.78
C LYS A 280 -9.82 0.49 -3.06
N GLY A 281 -9.35 1.61 -2.52
CA GLY A 281 -8.15 1.68 -1.69
C GLY A 281 -6.84 1.94 -2.42
N VAL A 282 -6.82 2.09 -3.74
CA VAL A 282 -5.58 2.33 -4.51
C VAL A 282 -5.09 3.76 -4.35
N GLN A 283 -5.98 4.75 -4.30
CA GLN A 283 -5.59 6.15 -4.05
C GLN A 283 -4.98 6.34 -2.65
N PRO A 284 -5.58 5.82 -1.55
CA PRO A 284 -4.92 5.80 -0.24
C PRO A 284 -3.57 5.06 -0.24
N LEU A 285 -3.43 3.96 -1.00
CA LEU A 285 -2.15 3.28 -1.17
C LEU A 285 -1.09 4.19 -1.80
N LEU A 286 -1.45 4.95 -2.84
CA LEU A 286 -0.55 5.92 -3.48
C LEU A 286 -0.15 7.04 -2.51
N ASN A 287 -1.09 7.52 -1.69
CA ASN A 287 -0.79 8.47 -0.63
C ASN A 287 0.20 7.88 0.39
N ALA A 288 -0.01 6.62 0.81
CA ALA A 288 0.88 5.92 1.74
C ALA A 288 2.31 5.74 1.18
N VAL A 289 2.46 5.48 -0.13
CA VAL A 289 3.77 5.41 -0.80
C VAL A 289 4.50 6.76 -0.74
N ILE A 290 3.76 7.87 -0.84
CA ILE A 290 4.35 9.21 -0.69
C ILE A 290 4.77 9.46 0.77
N ASP A 291 3.88 9.16 1.71
CA ASP A 291 4.00 9.55 3.11
C ASP A 291 5.02 8.68 3.85
N TYR A 292 5.03 7.39 3.60
CA TYR A 292 5.75 6.41 4.42
C TYR A 292 6.89 5.71 3.68
#